data_d2912e672dbdb2d73e1e42565cb330c8
#
_entry.id   d2912e672dbdb2d73e1e42565cb330c8
#
_cell.length_a   1.000
_cell.length_b   1.000
_cell.length_c   1.000
_cell.angle_alpha   90.00
_cell.angle_beta   90.00
_cell.angle_gamma   90.00
#
_symmetry.space_group_name_H-M   'P 1'
#
loop_
_entity.id
_entity.type
_entity.pdbx_description
1 polymer ?
#
loop_
_entity_poly.entity_id
_entity_poly.type
_entity_poly.pdbx_seq_one_letter_code
_entity_poly.pdbx_strand_id
1 'polypeptide(L)'
;MLTAARNDLLTRVGPGTPMGDLLRRYWQPVGGASELETNPVKPIRLFGENLVLYKDRGGRFGLVDRHCPHRHADMSYGWVEDRGIRCSYHGWRYDETGACLEQPYEDTANPKPSKSGCEIKAYPVRECAGLLWAYMGPAPVPELPVWEPFTWANGFREIVLADVPCNWFQCQENSIDPVHFEWMHDNWGERMRGSNKNAPKHLKLKFEEFEHGFTYKRVREGQSEHDRYWTVGRVALWPNGFYLGRHFEWRVPIDDENMLSVAWFFVRVPKERDPYVQKRVPTWRSPIKDAAGRWITSHVINQDIVAWVGQGGIADRTRENLRSSDEIGRAHV
;
A
#
# COMPACT_ATOMS: atom_id res chain seq x y z
N MET A 1 15.43 19.60 12.41
CA MET A 1 15.72 19.58 10.95
C MET A 1 16.65 18.42 10.67
N LEU A 2 16.37 17.64 9.67
CA LEU A 2 17.25 16.56 9.20
C LEU A 2 18.37 17.12 8.31
N THR A 3 19.44 16.34 8.13
CA THR A 3 20.38 16.57 7.02
C THR A 3 19.80 16.03 5.71
N ALA A 4 20.26 16.53 4.57
CA ALA A 4 19.86 15.99 3.26
C ALA A 4 20.13 14.47 3.16
N ALA A 5 21.28 14.01 3.64
CA ALA A 5 21.63 12.58 3.64
C ALA A 5 20.66 11.73 4.49
N ARG A 6 20.18 12.23 5.62
CA ARG A 6 19.16 11.54 6.42
C ARG A 6 17.79 11.57 5.75
N ASN A 7 17.44 12.69 5.09
CA ASN A 7 16.20 12.73 4.30
C ASN A 7 16.23 11.66 3.19
N ASP A 8 17.33 11.56 2.44
CA ASP A 8 17.49 10.52 1.41
C ASP A 8 17.44 9.10 2.01
N LEU A 9 18.08 8.88 3.17
CA LEU A 9 18.05 7.59 3.87
C LEU A 9 16.61 7.10 4.15
N LEU A 10 15.70 8.00 4.50
CA LEU A 10 14.30 7.69 4.85
C LEU A 10 13.38 7.61 3.63
N THR A 11 13.71 8.28 2.55
CA THR A 11 12.77 8.50 1.43
C THR A 11 13.08 7.68 0.19
N ARG A 12 14.35 7.32 -0.06
CA ARG A 12 14.74 6.54 -1.23
C ARG A 12 14.43 5.07 -1.03
N VAL A 13 13.67 4.49 -1.96
CA VAL A 13 13.12 3.13 -1.85
C VAL A 13 13.54 2.18 -2.98
N GLY A 14 14.32 2.67 -3.94
CA GLY A 14 14.84 1.86 -5.04
C GLY A 14 15.72 0.70 -4.58
N PRO A 15 16.05 -0.25 -5.47
CA PRO A 15 16.94 -1.37 -5.15
C PRO A 15 18.29 -0.90 -4.62
N GLY A 16 18.77 -1.49 -3.51
CA GLY A 16 20.05 -1.16 -2.88
C GLY A 16 20.03 0.10 -2.02
N THR A 17 18.87 0.75 -1.81
CA THR A 17 18.74 1.82 -0.83
C THR A 17 18.38 1.23 0.54
N PRO A 18 18.89 1.79 1.66
CA PRO A 18 18.63 1.24 2.98
C PRO A 18 17.14 1.13 3.32
N MET A 19 16.34 2.16 3.03
CA MET A 19 14.90 2.12 3.27
C MET A 19 14.19 1.14 2.31
N GLY A 20 14.60 1.08 1.04
CA GLY A 20 14.09 0.11 0.10
C GLY A 20 14.35 -1.32 0.55
N ASP A 21 15.55 -1.62 1.03
CA ASP A 21 15.93 -2.93 1.55
C ASP A 21 15.16 -3.29 2.85
N LEU A 22 14.88 -2.31 3.69
CA LEU A 22 14.04 -2.49 4.89
C LEU A 22 12.59 -2.81 4.48
N LEU A 23 11.97 -1.98 3.65
CA LEU A 23 10.56 -2.10 3.28
C LEU A 23 10.27 -3.40 2.52
N ARG A 24 11.21 -3.90 1.72
CA ARG A 24 11.11 -5.18 1.03
C ARG A 24 11.00 -6.39 1.97
N ARG A 25 11.45 -6.26 3.21
CA ARG A 25 11.34 -7.32 4.23
C ARG A 25 9.94 -7.45 4.84
N TYR A 26 9.02 -6.60 4.42
CA TYR A 26 7.63 -6.65 4.83
C TYR A 26 6.73 -6.96 3.65
N TRP A 27 5.65 -7.70 3.91
CA TRP A 27 4.60 -7.92 2.93
C TRP A 27 3.91 -6.60 2.59
N GLN A 28 3.81 -6.28 1.31
CA GLN A 28 3.20 -5.05 0.80
C GLN A 28 1.91 -5.38 0.06
N PRO A 29 0.78 -4.72 0.36
CA PRO A 29 -0.45 -4.88 -0.40
C PRO A 29 -0.32 -4.13 -1.74
N VAL A 30 -0.39 -4.86 -2.85
CA VAL A 30 -0.12 -4.33 -4.20
C VAL A 30 -1.37 -4.17 -5.06
N GLY A 31 -2.53 -4.54 -4.53
CA GLY A 31 -3.82 -4.43 -5.22
C GLY A 31 -4.87 -5.34 -4.61
N GLY A 32 -6.06 -5.34 -5.19
CA GLY A 32 -7.12 -6.26 -4.84
C GLY A 32 -7.19 -7.44 -5.79
N ALA A 33 -7.47 -8.63 -5.25
CA ALA A 33 -7.61 -9.86 -6.05
C ALA A 33 -8.68 -9.74 -7.14
N SER A 34 -9.73 -8.97 -6.87
CA SER A 34 -10.81 -8.73 -7.82
C SER A 34 -10.42 -7.92 -9.07
N GLU A 35 -9.30 -7.21 -9.04
CA GLU A 35 -8.79 -6.51 -10.24
C GLU A 35 -8.34 -7.50 -11.32
N LEU A 36 -7.83 -8.69 -10.92
CA LEU A 36 -7.35 -9.73 -11.84
C LEU A 36 -8.43 -10.69 -12.35
N GLU A 37 -9.68 -10.52 -11.93
CA GLU A 37 -10.80 -11.31 -12.45
C GLU A 37 -11.20 -10.86 -13.86
N THR A 38 -11.15 -9.55 -14.12
CA THR A 38 -11.52 -8.97 -15.42
C THR A 38 -10.30 -8.86 -16.33
N ASN A 39 -9.15 -8.51 -15.78
CA ASN A 39 -7.90 -8.40 -16.51
C ASN A 39 -6.80 -9.17 -15.76
N PRO A 40 -6.55 -10.44 -16.14
CA PRO A 40 -5.70 -11.34 -15.39
C PRO A 40 -4.20 -11.01 -15.43
N VAL A 41 -3.81 -10.01 -16.20
CA VAL A 41 -2.42 -9.52 -16.32
C VAL A 41 -2.39 -8.01 -16.11
N LYS A 42 -1.61 -7.54 -15.14
CA LYS A 42 -1.55 -6.12 -14.77
C LYS A 42 -0.10 -5.68 -14.59
N PRO A 43 0.39 -4.70 -15.37
CA PRO A 43 1.67 -4.07 -15.07
C PRO A 43 1.55 -3.27 -13.76
N ILE A 44 2.55 -3.43 -12.90
CA ILE A 44 2.69 -2.64 -11.67
C ILE A 44 4.12 -2.15 -11.53
N ARG A 45 4.33 -1.13 -10.71
CA ARG A 45 5.66 -0.70 -10.26
C ARG A 45 5.68 -0.74 -8.74
N LEU A 46 6.74 -1.29 -8.17
CA LEU A 46 6.91 -1.44 -6.74
C LEU A 46 8.38 -1.22 -6.37
N PHE A 47 8.66 -0.32 -5.45
CA PHE A 47 10.02 0.07 -5.05
C PHE A 47 10.96 0.37 -6.24
N GLY A 48 10.43 1.04 -7.26
CA GLY A 48 11.18 1.39 -8.47
C GLY A 48 11.32 0.27 -9.50
N GLU A 49 10.91 -0.97 -9.19
CA GLU A 49 10.95 -2.10 -10.12
C GLU A 49 9.67 -2.20 -10.95
N ASN A 50 9.81 -2.39 -12.26
CA ASN A 50 8.69 -2.62 -13.16
C ASN A 50 8.38 -4.12 -13.19
N LEU A 51 7.16 -4.48 -12.84
CA LEU A 51 6.74 -5.86 -12.64
C LEU A 51 5.40 -6.14 -13.34
N VAL A 52 5.05 -7.42 -13.45
CA VAL A 52 3.76 -7.88 -13.95
C VAL A 52 3.12 -8.79 -12.90
N LEU A 53 2.01 -8.32 -12.36
CA LEU A 53 1.14 -9.09 -11.47
C LEU A 53 0.11 -9.84 -12.34
N TYR A 54 -0.05 -11.13 -12.10
CA TYR A 54 -1.01 -11.93 -12.87
C TYR A 54 -1.73 -12.96 -12.01
N LYS A 55 -2.87 -13.43 -12.52
CA LYS A 55 -3.57 -14.62 -12.02
C LYS A 55 -3.67 -15.63 -13.15
N ASP A 56 -3.09 -16.82 -12.98
CA ASP A 56 -3.18 -17.88 -13.98
C ASP A 56 -4.57 -18.55 -14.00
N ARG A 57 -4.86 -19.37 -15.01
CA ARG A 57 -6.14 -20.06 -15.11
C ARG A 57 -6.34 -21.12 -14.03
N GLY A 58 -5.25 -21.62 -13.42
CA GLY A 58 -5.27 -22.49 -12.24
C GLY A 58 -5.56 -21.75 -10.93
N GLY A 59 -5.68 -20.41 -10.96
CA GLY A 59 -6.00 -19.59 -9.80
C GLY A 59 -4.80 -19.10 -8.99
N ARG A 60 -3.55 -19.40 -9.41
CA ARG A 60 -2.34 -18.96 -8.74
C ARG A 60 -2.01 -17.50 -9.11
N PHE A 61 -1.53 -16.75 -8.13
CA PHE A 61 -1.03 -15.40 -8.34
C PHE A 61 0.48 -15.43 -8.53
N GLY A 62 1.00 -14.62 -9.47
CA GLY A 62 2.42 -14.45 -9.68
C GLY A 62 2.78 -12.97 -9.86
N LEU A 63 3.99 -12.63 -9.49
CA LEU A 63 4.60 -11.31 -9.67
C LEU A 63 5.98 -11.51 -10.26
N VAL A 64 6.14 -11.17 -11.53
CA VAL A 64 7.38 -11.40 -12.29
C VAL A 64 7.94 -10.09 -12.84
N ASP A 65 9.23 -10.11 -13.23
CA ASP A 65 9.83 -8.99 -13.95
C ASP A 65 8.99 -8.67 -15.20
N ARG A 66 8.95 -7.38 -15.52
CA ARG A 66 8.24 -6.91 -16.70
C ARG A 66 8.83 -7.40 -18.01
N HIS A 67 10.13 -7.71 -18.03
CA HIS A 67 10.84 -8.07 -19.23
C HIS A 67 11.21 -9.55 -19.27
N CYS A 68 10.74 -10.24 -20.31
CA CYS A 68 11.10 -11.62 -20.57
C CYS A 68 12.63 -11.78 -20.75
N PRO A 69 13.31 -12.66 -20.00
CA PRO A 69 14.76 -12.81 -20.05
C PRO A 69 15.29 -13.24 -21.43
N HIS A 70 14.44 -13.78 -22.30
CA HIS A 70 14.85 -14.20 -23.64
C HIS A 70 15.29 -13.01 -24.50
N ARG A 71 14.40 -12.04 -24.78
CA ARG A 71 14.68 -10.86 -25.62
C ARG A 71 13.96 -9.60 -25.14
N HIS A 72 13.76 -9.47 -23.85
CA HIS A 72 13.20 -8.31 -23.16
C HIS A 72 11.81 -7.83 -23.64
N ALA A 73 10.99 -8.77 -24.19
CA ALA A 73 9.60 -8.46 -24.51
C ALA A 73 8.80 -8.18 -23.23
N ASP A 74 7.86 -7.25 -23.31
CA ASP A 74 7.02 -6.84 -22.16
C ASP A 74 6.01 -7.95 -21.81
N MET A 75 6.13 -8.54 -20.63
CA MET A 75 5.28 -9.59 -20.11
C MET A 75 3.86 -9.11 -19.78
N SER A 76 3.61 -7.80 -19.73
CA SER A 76 2.24 -7.27 -19.54
C SER A 76 1.32 -7.56 -20.75
N TYR A 77 1.88 -7.92 -21.89
CA TYR A 77 1.18 -8.42 -23.09
C TYR A 77 1.21 -9.95 -23.17
N GLY A 78 1.64 -10.62 -22.12
CA GLY A 78 1.65 -12.08 -22.01
C GLY A 78 0.27 -12.68 -21.84
N TRP A 79 0.17 -13.97 -22.03
CA TRP A 79 -1.05 -14.73 -21.86
C TRP A 79 -0.97 -15.63 -20.62
N VAL A 80 -2.01 -15.60 -19.78
CA VAL A 80 -2.13 -16.56 -18.68
C VAL A 80 -2.54 -17.94 -19.21
N GLU A 81 -1.89 -18.95 -18.68
CA GLU A 81 -2.14 -20.36 -18.98
C GLU A 81 -2.74 -21.06 -17.75
N ASP A 82 -2.98 -22.38 -17.82
CA ASP A 82 -3.40 -23.16 -16.65
C ASP A 82 -2.35 -23.15 -15.53
N ARG A 83 -1.08 -22.97 -15.91
CA ARG A 83 0.02 -22.70 -15.00
C ARG A 83 0.93 -21.60 -15.56
N GLY A 84 0.95 -20.46 -14.86
CA GLY A 84 1.85 -19.37 -15.15
C GLY A 84 1.45 -18.45 -16.29
N ILE A 85 2.42 -17.67 -16.77
CA ILE A 85 2.29 -16.65 -17.81
C ILE A 85 3.23 -16.94 -18.99
N ARG A 86 2.71 -16.81 -20.21
CA ARG A 86 3.44 -17.02 -21.47
C ARG A 86 3.81 -15.68 -22.11
N CYS A 87 5.05 -15.52 -22.46
CA CYS A 87 5.52 -14.39 -23.29
C CYS A 87 4.91 -14.45 -24.68
N SER A 88 4.30 -13.36 -25.11
CA SER A 88 3.63 -13.27 -26.41
C SER A 88 4.60 -13.23 -27.61
N TYR A 89 5.91 -13.03 -27.37
CA TYR A 89 6.87 -12.90 -28.47
C TYR A 89 7.38 -14.24 -28.98
N HIS A 90 7.95 -15.11 -28.11
CA HIS A 90 8.49 -16.42 -28.52
C HIS A 90 7.92 -17.59 -27.73
N GLY A 91 6.84 -17.35 -26.94
CA GLY A 91 6.12 -18.40 -26.24
C GLY A 91 6.80 -18.97 -25.00
N TRP A 92 7.90 -18.38 -24.52
CA TRP A 92 8.49 -18.84 -23.25
C TRP A 92 7.49 -18.66 -22.10
N ARG A 93 7.34 -19.69 -21.29
CA ARG A 93 6.32 -19.72 -20.23
C ARG A 93 6.98 -19.86 -18.86
N TYR A 94 6.52 -19.07 -17.91
CA TYR A 94 7.04 -18.98 -16.55
C TYR A 94 5.96 -19.22 -15.54
N ASP A 95 6.28 -19.91 -14.43
CA ASP A 95 5.38 -20.05 -13.30
C ASP A 95 5.54 -18.87 -12.30
N GLU A 96 4.76 -18.98 -11.20
CA GLU A 96 4.74 -18.00 -10.13
C GLU A 96 6.06 -17.86 -9.36
N THR A 97 6.95 -18.83 -9.49
CA THR A 97 8.30 -18.81 -8.89
C THR A 97 9.36 -18.22 -9.83
N GLY A 98 8.97 -17.95 -11.09
CA GLY A 98 9.86 -17.51 -12.14
C GLY A 98 10.56 -18.64 -12.90
N ALA A 99 10.28 -19.89 -12.56
CA ALA A 99 10.87 -21.03 -13.27
C ALA A 99 10.37 -21.07 -14.73
N CYS A 100 11.28 -21.26 -15.67
CA CYS A 100 10.95 -21.44 -17.09
C CYS A 100 10.35 -22.85 -17.30
N LEU A 101 9.06 -22.89 -17.61
CA LEU A 101 8.34 -24.15 -17.82
C LEU A 101 8.45 -24.67 -19.23
N GLU A 102 8.50 -23.76 -20.22
CA GLU A 102 8.43 -24.11 -21.64
C GLU A 102 9.17 -23.11 -22.51
N GLN A 103 9.86 -23.65 -23.49
CA GLN A 103 10.55 -22.92 -24.57
C GLN A 103 10.17 -23.60 -25.88
N PRO A 104 9.06 -23.23 -26.54
CA PRO A 104 8.40 -24.06 -27.58
C PRO A 104 9.31 -24.53 -28.70
N TYR A 105 10.19 -23.69 -29.22
CA TYR A 105 11.11 -24.09 -30.26
C TYR A 105 12.24 -25.01 -29.75
N GLU A 106 12.84 -24.66 -28.61
CA GLU A 106 13.91 -25.44 -27.99
C GLU A 106 13.39 -26.81 -27.52
N ASP A 107 12.20 -26.87 -26.95
CA ASP A 107 11.57 -28.12 -26.49
C ASP A 107 11.27 -29.06 -27.68
N THR A 108 11.11 -28.50 -28.90
CA THR A 108 10.93 -29.30 -30.14
C THR A 108 12.26 -29.70 -30.76
N ALA A 109 13.22 -28.77 -30.81
CA ALA A 109 14.51 -28.99 -31.48
C ALA A 109 15.48 -29.83 -30.65
N ASN A 110 15.36 -29.80 -29.32
CA ASN A 110 16.24 -30.49 -28.38
C ASN A 110 15.46 -31.51 -27.53
N PRO A 111 15.88 -32.82 -27.48
CA PRO A 111 15.26 -33.80 -26.64
C PRO A 111 15.36 -33.48 -25.12
N LYS A 112 16.33 -32.68 -24.72
CA LYS A 112 16.56 -32.25 -23.32
C LYS A 112 17.04 -30.81 -23.29
N PRO A 113 16.15 -29.82 -23.52
CA PRO A 113 16.55 -28.43 -23.50
C PRO A 113 16.97 -28.02 -22.09
N SER A 114 18.08 -27.28 -22.00
CA SER A 114 18.46 -26.65 -20.72
C SER A 114 17.58 -25.45 -20.47
N LYS A 115 16.96 -25.39 -19.29
CA LYS A 115 16.19 -24.23 -18.82
C LYS A 115 16.93 -23.46 -17.73
N SER A 116 18.14 -23.87 -17.40
CA SER A 116 19.02 -23.16 -16.48
C SER A 116 19.47 -21.83 -17.06
N GLY A 117 19.38 -20.77 -16.29
CA GLY A 117 19.69 -19.39 -16.72
C GLY A 117 18.60 -18.74 -17.55
N CYS A 118 17.42 -19.37 -17.63
CA CYS A 118 16.27 -18.84 -18.36
C CYS A 118 15.14 -18.40 -17.44
N GLU A 119 15.39 -18.39 -16.13
CA GLU A 119 14.41 -18.00 -15.11
C GLU A 119 14.10 -16.51 -15.22
N ILE A 120 12.83 -16.13 -15.04
CA ILE A 120 12.41 -14.75 -14.86
C ILE A 120 12.46 -14.39 -13.38
N LYS A 121 12.91 -13.19 -13.05
CA LYS A 121 12.83 -12.70 -11.68
C LYS A 121 11.39 -12.70 -11.21
N ALA A 122 11.12 -13.28 -10.03
CA ALA A 122 9.78 -13.38 -9.47
C ALA A 122 9.77 -13.12 -7.97
N TYR A 123 8.61 -12.74 -7.48
CA TYR A 123 8.38 -12.45 -6.07
C TYR A 123 7.14 -13.18 -5.56
N PRO A 124 7.17 -13.73 -4.32
CA PRO A 124 6.01 -14.36 -3.72
C PRO A 124 4.81 -13.44 -3.62
N VAL A 125 3.65 -13.96 -4.02
CA VAL A 125 2.36 -13.29 -3.86
C VAL A 125 1.41 -14.18 -3.08
N ARG A 126 0.69 -13.60 -2.12
CA ARG A 126 -0.38 -14.29 -1.37
C ARG A 126 -1.64 -13.43 -1.37
N GLU A 127 -2.80 -14.07 -1.39
CA GLU A 127 -4.08 -13.40 -1.19
C GLU A 127 -4.49 -13.52 0.28
N CYS A 128 -4.86 -12.41 0.89
CA CYS A 128 -5.46 -12.37 2.22
C CYS A 128 -6.47 -11.23 2.31
N ALA A 129 -7.67 -11.51 2.79
CA ALA A 129 -8.76 -10.55 2.97
C ALA A 129 -9.15 -9.78 1.69
N GLY A 130 -8.95 -10.38 0.51
CA GLY A 130 -9.18 -9.79 -0.80
C GLY A 130 -8.04 -8.93 -1.32
N LEU A 131 -7.00 -8.67 -0.51
CA LEU A 131 -5.76 -8.00 -0.90
C LEU A 131 -4.75 -9.00 -1.47
N LEU A 132 -4.01 -8.57 -2.48
CA LEU A 132 -2.82 -9.25 -2.98
C LEU A 132 -1.58 -8.65 -2.30
N TRP A 133 -0.81 -9.50 -1.64
CA TRP A 133 0.38 -9.16 -0.89
C TRP A 133 1.62 -9.68 -1.59
N ALA A 134 2.59 -8.81 -1.82
CA ALA A 134 3.88 -9.17 -2.39
C ALA A 134 5.00 -9.08 -1.34
N TYR A 135 5.92 -10.02 -1.36
CA TYR A 135 7.14 -9.99 -0.57
C TYR A 135 8.36 -9.89 -1.49
N MET A 136 9.18 -8.85 -1.30
CA MET A 136 10.33 -8.59 -2.17
C MET A 136 11.68 -8.72 -1.45
N GLY A 137 11.67 -9.17 -0.21
CA GLY A 137 12.86 -9.34 0.62
C GLY A 137 13.60 -10.66 0.38
N PRO A 138 14.71 -10.87 1.10
CA PRO A 138 15.47 -12.11 1.01
C PRO A 138 14.73 -13.30 1.62
N ALA A 139 15.13 -14.50 1.23
CA ALA A 139 14.69 -15.74 1.89
C ALA A 139 15.28 -15.84 3.32
N PRO A 140 14.61 -16.54 4.25
CA PRO A 140 13.29 -17.16 4.08
C PRO A 140 12.15 -16.16 4.04
N VAL A 141 11.11 -16.47 3.25
CA VAL A 141 9.91 -15.63 3.19
C VAL A 141 9.16 -15.74 4.52
N PRO A 142 8.89 -14.60 5.22
CA PRO A 142 8.15 -14.64 6.49
C PRO A 142 6.68 -15.01 6.27
N GLU A 143 6.01 -15.45 7.32
CA GLU A 143 4.57 -15.62 7.27
C GLU A 143 3.87 -14.28 7.04
N LEU A 144 2.80 -14.31 6.23
CA LEU A 144 1.95 -13.14 6.02
C LEU A 144 1.13 -12.88 7.30
N PRO A 145 1.22 -11.70 7.91
CA PRO A 145 0.43 -11.37 9.08
C PRO A 145 -1.08 -11.42 8.77
N VAL A 146 -1.82 -12.20 9.53
CA VAL A 146 -3.28 -12.22 9.49
C VAL A 146 -3.81 -11.40 10.65
N TRP A 147 -4.15 -10.14 10.39
CA TRP A 147 -4.70 -9.25 11.40
C TRP A 147 -6.11 -9.70 11.80
N GLU A 148 -6.45 -9.60 13.08
CA GLU A 148 -7.76 -10.02 13.61
C GLU A 148 -8.96 -9.50 12.78
N PRO A 149 -9.02 -8.22 12.32
CA PRO A 149 -10.10 -7.73 11.48
C PRO A 149 -10.30 -8.48 10.17
N PHE A 150 -9.26 -9.11 9.63
CA PHE A 150 -9.38 -9.93 8.41
C PHE A 150 -10.21 -11.20 8.63
N THR A 151 -10.27 -11.67 9.88
CA THR A 151 -11.02 -12.87 10.28
C THR A 151 -12.46 -12.59 10.72
N TRP A 152 -12.85 -11.32 10.90
CA TRP A 152 -14.18 -10.98 11.36
C TRP A 152 -15.27 -11.46 10.40
N ALA A 153 -16.28 -12.15 10.93
CA ALA A 153 -17.42 -12.64 10.18
C ALA A 153 -18.49 -11.55 9.98
N ASN A 154 -19.45 -11.85 9.09
CA ASN A 154 -20.66 -11.05 8.90
C ASN A 154 -20.40 -9.58 8.61
N GLY A 155 -19.43 -9.30 7.74
CA GLY A 155 -19.08 -7.94 7.32
C GLY A 155 -18.84 -7.83 5.85
N PHE A 156 -19.14 -6.65 5.32
CA PHE A 156 -18.78 -6.24 3.98
C PHE A 156 -17.37 -5.65 4.01
N ARG A 157 -16.52 -6.15 3.12
CA ARG A 157 -15.15 -5.69 2.91
C ARG A 157 -15.04 -5.00 1.57
N GLU A 158 -14.25 -3.96 1.49
CA GLU A 158 -13.89 -3.30 0.25
C GLU A 158 -12.48 -2.77 0.30
N ILE A 159 -11.87 -2.59 -0.86
CA ILE A 159 -10.53 -2.08 -1.05
C ILE A 159 -10.61 -0.81 -1.88
N VAL A 160 -9.97 0.25 -1.40
CA VAL A 160 -9.85 1.53 -2.11
C VAL A 160 -8.39 1.82 -2.38
N LEU A 161 -8.08 2.08 -3.65
CA LEU A 161 -6.72 2.40 -4.11
C LEU A 161 -6.67 3.83 -4.65
N ALA A 162 -5.55 4.52 -4.41
CA ALA A 162 -5.26 5.80 -5.04
C ALA A 162 -3.77 5.89 -5.38
N ASP A 163 -3.45 6.28 -6.61
CA ASP A 163 -2.07 6.57 -7.02
C ASP A 163 -1.76 8.04 -6.65
N VAL A 164 -0.80 8.24 -5.77
CA VAL A 164 -0.48 9.56 -5.20
C VAL A 164 0.93 9.96 -5.63
N PRO A 165 1.09 11.12 -6.34
CA PRO A 165 2.37 11.55 -6.88
C PRO A 165 3.21 12.27 -5.84
N CYS A 166 3.58 11.57 -4.78
CA CYS A 166 4.55 12.01 -3.78
C CYS A 166 5.12 10.82 -3.02
N ASN A 167 6.17 11.08 -2.24
CA ASN A 167 6.89 10.08 -1.47
C ASN A 167 6.01 9.48 -0.36
N TRP A 168 6.18 8.20 -0.13
CA TRP A 168 5.45 7.42 0.87
C TRP A 168 5.62 7.96 2.29
N PHE A 169 6.81 8.49 2.63
CA PHE A 169 7.17 8.81 4.00
C PHE A 169 6.41 10.03 4.52
N GLN A 170 6.24 11.10 3.72
CA GLN A 170 5.40 12.25 4.11
C GLN A 170 3.93 11.87 4.29
N CYS A 171 3.46 10.87 3.55
CA CYS A 171 2.12 10.33 3.74
C CYS A 171 2.00 9.53 5.03
N GLN A 172 3.05 8.78 5.40
CA GLN A 172 3.10 8.04 6.66
C GLN A 172 3.22 8.99 7.85
N GLU A 173 4.04 10.03 7.76
CA GLU A 173 4.14 11.07 8.81
C GLU A 173 2.77 11.71 9.11
N ASN A 174 2.00 12.06 8.09
CA ASN A 174 0.64 12.56 8.28
C ASN A 174 -0.27 11.50 8.94
N SER A 175 -0.18 10.23 8.55
CA SER A 175 -1.01 9.16 9.13
C SER A 175 -0.81 9.00 10.63
N ILE A 176 0.36 9.35 11.14
CA ILE A 176 0.73 9.25 12.55
C ILE A 176 0.59 10.58 13.33
N ASP A 177 0.30 11.68 12.66
CA ASP A 177 0.04 12.97 13.27
C ASP A 177 -1.40 13.07 13.76
N PRO A 178 -1.68 13.22 15.06
CA PRO A 178 -3.04 13.43 15.55
C PRO A 178 -3.55 14.86 15.36
N VAL A 179 -2.67 15.85 15.22
CA VAL A 179 -3.04 17.27 15.31
C VAL A 179 -3.63 17.80 14.02
N HIS A 180 -3.18 17.30 12.85
CA HIS A 180 -3.71 17.74 11.56
C HIS A 180 -5.24 17.59 11.45
N PHE A 181 -5.84 16.62 12.16
CA PHE A 181 -7.29 16.41 12.17
C PHE A 181 -8.10 17.65 12.56
N GLU A 182 -7.56 18.49 13.45
CA GLU A 182 -8.26 19.68 13.91
C GLU A 182 -8.43 20.69 12.76
N TRP A 183 -7.37 20.91 11.99
CA TRP A 183 -7.38 21.94 10.95
C TRP A 183 -7.70 21.39 9.56
N MET A 184 -7.05 20.30 9.19
CA MET A 184 -7.20 19.74 7.86
C MET A 184 -8.58 19.13 7.60
N HIS A 185 -9.19 18.49 8.60
CA HIS A 185 -10.48 17.84 8.42
C HIS A 185 -11.62 18.64 9.03
N ASP A 186 -11.56 18.89 10.32
CA ASP A 186 -12.70 19.47 11.02
C ASP A 186 -12.86 20.96 10.68
N ASN A 187 -11.82 21.76 10.81
CA ASN A 187 -11.88 23.17 10.46
C ASN A 187 -12.06 23.40 8.96
N TRP A 188 -11.43 22.60 8.11
CA TRP A 188 -11.69 22.65 6.66
C TRP A 188 -13.17 22.37 6.37
N GLY A 189 -13.73 21.31 6.97
CA GLY A 189 -15.16 21.00 6.84
C GLY A 189 -16.07 22.15 7.28
N GLU A 190 -15.74 22.86 8.38
CA GLU A 190 -16.48 24.06 8.81
C GLU A 190 -16.40 25.17 7.74
N ARG A 191 -15.22 25.44 7.19
CA ARG A 191 -15.03 26.45 6.15
C ARG A 191 -15.77 26.11 4.85
N MET A 192 -15.79 24.85 4.44
CA MET A 192 -16.56 24.39 3.29
C MET A 192 -18.07 24.57 3.46
N ARG A 193 -18.57 24.51 4.68
CA ARG A 193 -19.98 24.82 5.03
C ARG A 193 -20.26 26.30 5.22
N GLY A 194 -19.28 27.18 5.00
CA GLY A 194 -19.40 28.62 5.21
C GLY A 194 -19.39 29.02 6.69
N SER A 195 -19.02 28.12 7.61
CA SER A 195 -18.91 28.38 9.03
C SER A 195 -17.53 28.91 9.41
N ASN A 196 -17.48 29.91 10.29
CA ASN A 196 -16.25 30.43 10.89
C ASN A 196 -15.99 29.88 12.30
N LYS A 197 -16.80 28.91 12.77
CA LYS A 197 -16.55 28.23 14.04
C LYS A 197 -15.27 27.39 13.92
N ASN A 198 -14.51 27.35 15.01
CA ASN A 198 -13.38 26.45 15.10
C ASN A 198 -13.82 25.11 15.69
N ALA A 199 -13.23 24.07 15.19
CA ALA A 199 -13.37 22.72 15.74
C ALA A 199 -12.74 22.63 17.14
N PRO A 200 -13.12 21.63 17.95
CA PRO A 200 -12.52 21.39 19.26
C PRO A 200 -11.01 21.23 19.17
N LYS A 201 -10.27 21.94 20.01
CA LYS A 201 -8.80 21.94 20.04
C LYS A 201 -8.26 20.67 20.68
N HIS A 202 -7.05 20.26 20.27
CA HIS A 202 -6.30 19.24 20.99
C HIS A 202 -5.78 19.79 22.31
N LEU A 203 -6.01 19.03 23.39
CA LEU A 203 -5.59 19.39 24.76
C LEU A 203 -4.44 18.50 25.25
N LYS A 204 -4.41 17.23 24.82
CA LYS A 204 -3.43 16.27 25.30
C LYS A 204 -3.12 15.25 24.19
N LEU A 205 -1.85 14.90 24.07
CA LEU A 205 -1.33 13.87 23.18
C LEU A 205 -0.49 12.88 23.98
N LYS A 206 -0.46 11.62 23.54
CA LYS A 206 0.44 10.59 24.07
C LYS A 206 0.79 9.62 22.96
N PHE A 207 2.03 9.14 22.96
CA PHE A 207 2.54 8.11 22.06
C PHE A 207 3.08 6.95 22.90
N GLU A 208 2.78 5.73 22.50
CA GLU A 208 3.21 4.51 23.20
C GLU A 208 3.69 3.51 22.16
N GLU A 209 4.96 3.11 22.24
CA GLU A 209 5.55 2.10 21.36
C GLU A 209 5.17 0.69 21.81
N PHE A 210 5.09 -0.23 20.85
CA PHE A 210 4.94 -1.67 21.04
C PHE A 210 5.70 -2.41 19.93
N GLU A 211 5.81 -3.73 20.05
CA GLU A 211 6.65 -4.57 19.17
C GLU A 211 6.46 -4.31 17.66
N HIS A 212 5.23 -4.02 17.22
CA HIS A 212 4.89 -3.92 15.79
C HIS A 212 4.58 -2.49 15.32
N GLY A 213 4.85 -1.48 16.16
CA GLY A 213 4.56 -0.10 15.83
C GLY A 213 4.39 0.77 17.06
N PHE A 214 3.42 1.69 16.99
CA PHE A 214 3.06 2.52 18.13
C PHE A 214 1.60 2.94 18.06
N THR A 215 1.06 3.34 19.22
CA THR A 215 -0.25 3.98 19.32
C THR A 215 -0.10 5.46 19.57
N TYR A 216 -0.93 6.28 18.96
CA TYR A 216 -1.13 7.64 19.41
C TYR A 216 -2.50 7.82 20.02
N LYS A 217 -2.55 8.63 21.08
CA LYS A 217 -3.72 8.94 21.88
C LYS A 217 -3.93 10.45 21.93
N ARG A 218 -5.18 10.87 22.02
CA ARG A 218 -5.51 12.29 22.08
C ARG A 218 -6.73 12.57 22.95
N VAL A 219 -6.72 13.74 23.59
CA VAL A 219 -7.90 14.36 24.23
C VAL A 219 -8.14 15.71 23.56
N ARG A 220 -9.37 15.98 23.19
CA ARG A 220 -9.81 17.28 22.63
C ARG A 220 -10.78 17.97 23.56
N GLU A 221 -11.08 19.24 23.32
CA GLU A 221 -12.13 19.98 24.03
C GLU A 221 -13.44 19.19 24.01
N GLY A 222 -14.10 19.07 25.16
CA GLY A 222 -15.32 18.26 25.34
C GLY A 222 -15.09 16.75 25.48
N GLN A 223 -13.84 16.27 25.43
CA GLN A 223 -13.44 14.90 25.67
C GLN A 223 -12.66 14.75 26.96
N SER A 224 -12.47 13.51 27.41
CA SER A 224 -11.70 13.15 28.60
C SER A 224 -10.78 11.97 28.35
N GLU A 225 -9.95 11.64 29.33
CA GLU A 225 -9.09 10.45 29.31
C GLU A 225 -9.89 9.12 29.41
N HIS A 226 -11.20 9.16 29.59
CA HIS A 226 -12.09 8.00 29.53
C HIS A 226 -12.60 7.70 28.12
N ASP A 227 -12.41 8.62 27.17
CA ASP A 227 -12.81 8.42 25.79
C ASP A 227 -11.90 7.41 25.07
N ARG A 228 -12.46 6.69 24.09
CA ARG A 228 -11.73 5.67 23.35
C ARG A 228 -10.51 6.20 22.58
N TYR A 229 -10.50 7.48 22.23
CA TYR A 229 -9.32 8.12 21.60
C TYR A 229 -8.12 8.25 22.55
N TRP A 230 -8.35 8.14 23.87
CA TRP A 230 -7.31 8.08 24.88
C TRP A 230 -7.09 6.66 25.39
N THR A 231 -8.14 5.90 25.66
CA THR A 231 -8.04 4.55 26.23
C THR A 231 -7.54 3.52 25.23
N VAL A 232 -7.93 3.65 23.95
CA VAL A 232 -7.54 2.76 22.86
C VAL A 232 -6.52 3.42 21.94
N GLY A 233 -6.80 4.65 21.46
CA GLY A 233 -5.98 5.36 20.50
C GLY A 233 -6.14 4.87 19.06
N ARG A 234 -5.14 5.18 18.24
CA ARG A 234 -4.97 4.73 16.86
C ARG A 234 -3.61 4.10 16.70
N VAL A 235 -3.48 3.15 15.79
CA VAL A 235 -2.30 2.31 15.67
C VAL A 235 -1.57 2.59 14.37
N ALA A 236 -0.31 2.97 14.45
CA ALA A 236 0.63 2.90 13.34
C ALA A 236 1.34 1.55 13.37
N LEU A 237 1.38 0.86 12.26
CA LEU A 237 2.02 -0.45 12.08
C LEU A 237 3.28 -0.30 11.23
N TRP A 238 4.38 -0.81 11.72
CA TRP A 238 5.63 -0.81 10.95
C TRP A 238 5.49 -1.62 9.67
N PRO A 239 6.16 -1.17 8.58
CA PRO A 239 6.83 0.14 8.43
C PRO A 239 5.90 1.24 7.91
N ASN A 240 4.82 0.90 7.22
CA ASN A 240 4.03 1.81 6.41
C ASN A 240 2.51 1.56 6.51
N GLY A 241 2.08 0.91 7.58
CA GLY A 241 0.68 0.61 7.85
C GLY A 241 0.05 1.52 8.90
N PHE A 242 -1.29 1.59 8.88
CA PHE A 242 -2.07 2.36 9.82
C PHE A 242 -3.44 1.69 10.06
N TYR A 243 -3.88 1.61 11.33
CA TYR A 243 -5.15 0.99 11.70
C TYR A 243 -6.05 1.93 12.48
N LEU A 244 -7.26 2.11 12.01
CA LEU A 244 -8.26 3.07 12.50
C LEU A 244 -9.50 2.39 13.13
N GLY A 245 -9.35 1.15 13.61
CA GLY A 245 -10.38 0.40 14.31
C GLY A 245 -11.33 -0.40 13.41
N ARG A 246 -11.63 0.05 12.19
CA ARG A 246 -12.47 -0.67 11.21
C ARG A 246 -11.86 -0.70 9.81
N HIS A 247 -10.77 0.02 9.60
CA HIS A 247 -10.06 0.00 8.35
C HIS A 247 -8.56 0.07 8.57
N PHE A 248 -7.83 -0.50 7.63
CA PHE A 248 -6.39 -0.40 7.50
C PHE A 248 -6.06 0.51 6.33
N GLU A 249 -4.93 1.17 6.43
CA GLU A 249 -4.32 1.90 5.33
C GLU A 249 -2.83 1.55 5.23
N TRP A 250 -2.30 1.53 4.00
CA TRP A 250 -0.88 1.36 3.73
C TRP A 250 -0.41 2.41 2.74
N ARG A 251 0.82 2.88 2.95
CA ARG A 251 1.52 3.83 2.08
C ARG A 251 2.59 3.06 1.32
N VAL A 252 2.20 2.40 0.22
CA VAL A 252 3.06 1.48 -0.51
C VAL A 252 3.89 2.23 -1.54
N PRO A 253 5.24 2.27 -1.43
CA PRO A 253 6.05 3.00 -2.39
C PRO A 253 6.00 2.37 -3.79
N ILE A 254 5.60 3.14 -4.78
CA ILE A 254 5.74 2.80 -6.20
C ILE A 254 7.21 3.04 -6.60
N ASP A 255 7.70 4.22 -6.28
CA ASP A 255 9.10 4.65 -6.40
C ASP A 255 9.38 5.79 -5.40
N ASP A 256 10.47 6.53 -5.58
CA ASP A 256 10.86 7.60 -4.66
C ASP A 256 9.87 8.77 -4.60
N GLU A 257 9.09 9.01 -5.67
CA GLU A 257 8.20 10.17 -5.81
C GLU A 257 6.73 9.80 -6.02
N ASN A 258 6.41 8.50 -6.00
CA ASN A 258 5.06 8.01 -6.20
C ASN A 258 4.71 6.91 -5.19
N MET A 259 3.49 6.92 -4.70
CA MET A 259 2.99 5.99 -3.69
C MET A 259 1.61 5.47 -4.09
N LEU A 260 1.34 4.19 -3.82
CA LEU A 260 0.01 3.61 -3.85
C LEU A 260 -0.58 3.68 -2.44
N SER A 261 -1.62 4.48 -2.27
CA SER A 261 -2.46 4.44 -1.07
C SER A 261 -3.42 3.26 -1.18
N VAL A 262 -3.32 2.34 -0.22
CA VAL A 262 -4.20 1.16 -0.13
C VAL A 262 -5.02 1.30 1.14
N ALA A 263 -6.33 1.30 1.03
CA ALA A 263 -7.25 1.27 2.17
C ALA A 263 -8.14 0.03 2.09
N TRP A 264 -8.25 -0.70 3.20
CA TRP A 264 -9.10 -1.85 3.36
C TRP A 264 -10.13 -1.58 4.44
N PHE A 265 -11.39 -1.75 4.14
CA PHE A 265 -12.50 -1.45 5.03
C PHE A 265 -13.27 -2.71 5.43
N PHE A 266 -13.79 -2.69 6.66
CA PHE A 266 -14.74 -3.66 7.16
C PHE A 266 -15.97 -2.94 7.72
N VAL A 267 -17.14 -3.30 7.20
CA VAL A 267 -18.43 -2.79 7.68
C VAL A 267 -19.30 -3.97 8.10
N ARG A 268 -19.58 -4.09 9.40
CA ARG A 268 -20.50 -5.10 9.90
C ARG A 268 -21.85 -4.95 9.22
N VAL A 269 -22.38 -6.02 8.65
CA VAL A 269 -23.74 -6.00 8.09
C VAL A 269 -24.78 -5.96 9.21
N PRO A 270 -26.01 -5.47 8.94
CA PRO A 270 -27.11 -5.55 9.88
C PRO A 270 -27.35 -6.99 10.34
N LYS A 271 -27.68 -7.18 11.63
CA LYS A 271 -27.82 -8.49 12.26
C LYS A 271 -28.84 -9.41 11.55
N GLU A 272 -29.82 -8.83 10.92
CA GLU A 272 -30.87 -9.53 10.15
C GLU A 272 -30.31 -10.23 8.91
N ARG A 273 -29.08 -9.91 8.51
CA ARG A 273 -28.35 -10.55 7.40
C ARG A 273 -27.35 -11.63 7.86
N ASP A 274 -27.28 -11.93 9.15
CA ASP A 274 -26.41 -13.00 9.64
C ASP A 274 -27.03 -14.39 9.35
N PRO A 275 -26.23 -15.39 8.89
CA PRO A 275 -24.84 -15.29 8.50
C PRO A 275 -24.64 -14.66 7.12
N TYR A 276 -23.71 -13.72 7.01
CA TYR A 276 -23.35 -13.07 5.76
C TYR A 276 -21.97 -13.55 5.27
N VAL A 277 -21.93 -14.05 4.05
CA VAL A 277 -20.70 -14.49 3.38
C VAL A 277 -20.47 -13.64 2.13
N GLN A 278 -19.41 -12.86 2.15
CA GLN A 278 -19.00 -12.08 0.98
C GLN A 278 -18.18 -12.96 0.03
N LYS A 279 -18.68 -13.15 -1.19
CA LYS A 279 -18.00 -13.98 -2.21
C LYS A 279 -16.84 -13.27 -2.91
N ARG A 280 -16.89 -11.94 -2.97
CA ARG A 280 -15.94 -11.10 -3.68
C ARG A 280 -15.70 -9.81 -2.92
N VAL A 281 -14.45 -9.45 -2.72
CA VAL A 281 -14.08 -8.15 -2.15
C VAL A 281 -13.88 -7.17 -3.30
N PRO A 282 -14.75 -6.15 -3.46
CA PRO A 282 -14.62 -5.18 -4.52
C PRO A 282 -13.40 -4.29 -4.31
N THR A 283 -12.78 -3.89 -5.41
CA THR A 283 -11.66 -2.95 -5.43
C THR A 283 -12.03 -1.74 -6.25
N TRP A 284 -11.80 -0.56 -5.68
CA TRP A 284 -12.10 0.74 -6.28
C TRP A 284 -10.82 1.53 -6.50
N ARG A 285 -10.75 2.29 -7.59
CA ARG A 285 -9.74 3.33 -7.74
C ARG A 285 -10.39 4.68 -7.46
N SER A 286 -9.97 5.34 -6.38
CA SER A 286 -10.47 6.65 -5.98
C SER A 286 -9.78 7.74 -6.81
N PRO A 287 -10.53 8.63 -7.48
CA PRO A 287 -9.94 9.76 -8.17
C PRO A 287 -9.38 10.76 -7.15
N ILE A 288 -8.19 11.28 -7.43
CA ILE A 288 -7.55 12.35 -6.65
C ILE A 288 -7.74 13.73 -7.28
N LYS A 289 -8.10 13.75 -8.57
CA LYS A 289 -8.42 14.96 -9.34
C LYS A 289 -9.76 14.82 -10.05
N ASP A 290 -10.44 15.93 -10.24
CA ASP A 290 -11.66 16.01 -11.04
C ASP A 290 -11.37 16.00 -12.54
N ALA A 291 -12.42 16.02 -13.37
CA ALA A 291 -12.30 16.01 -14.82
C ALA A 291 -11.59 17.25 -15.39
N ALA A 292 -11.50 18.34 -14.63
CA ALA A 292 -10.76 19.56 -14.98
C ALA A 292 -9.30 19.55 -14.49
N GLY A 293 -8.84 18.44 -13.90
CA GLY A 293 -7.49 18.27 -13.37
C GLY A 293 -7.26 18.96 -12.00
N ARG A 294 -8.29 19.46 -11.34
CA ARG A 294 -8.19 20.10 -10.02
C ARG A 294 -8.22 19.03 -8.92
N TRP A 295 -7.47 19.26 -7.85
CA TRP A 295 -7.48 18.38 -6.68
C TRP A 295 -8.86 18.32 -6.05
N ILE A 296 -9.34 17.11 -5.76
CA ILE A 296 -10.59 16.89 -5.03
C ILE A 296 -10.31 17.11 -3.54
N THR A 297 -11.15 17.93 -2.88
CA THR A 297 -11.00 18.26 -1.45
C THR A 297 -12.27 17.99 -0.64
N SER A 298 -13.29 17.40 -1.27
CA SER A 298 -14.59 17.15 -0.66
C SER A 298 -14.63 15.90 0.25
N HIS A 299 -13.56 15.11 0.28
CA HIS A 299 -13.46 13.90 1.09
C HIS A 299 -12.20 13.96 1.97
N VAL A 300 -12.25 13.37 3.17
CA VAL A 300 -11.18 13.39 4.18
C VAL A 300 -9.83 12.95 3.58
N ILE A 301 -9.74 11.78 2.98
CA ILE A 301 -8.50 11.27 2.39
C ILE A 301 -7.97 12.17 1.26
N ASN A 302 -8.85 12.79 0.47
CA ASN A 302 -8.42 13.71 -0.58
C ASN A 302 -7.85 15.02 -0.02
N GLN A 303 -8.29 15.47 1.17
CA GLN A 303 -7.68 16.59 1.88
C GLN A 303 -6.25 16.26 2.30
N ASP A 304 -6.03 15.04 2.83
CA ASP A 304 -4.69 14.55 3.14
C ASP A 304 -3.80 14.52 1.90
N ILE A 305 -4.30 13.97 0.79
CA ILE A 305 -3.56 13.90 -0.48
C ILE A 305 -3.12 15.29 -0.93
N VAL A 306 -3.95 16.31 -0.81
CA VAL A 306 -3.59 17.71 -1.16
C VAL A 306 -2.44 18.20 -0.29
N ALA A 307 -2.46 17.90 1.01
CA ALA A 307 -1.36 18.28 1.91
C ALA A 307 -0.07 17.53 1.56
N TRP A 308 -0.16 16.23 1.30
CA TRP A 308 1.01 15.42 0.94
C TRP A 308 1.68 15.92 -0.35
N VAL A 309 0.91 16.08 -1.42
CA VAL A 309 1.46 16.54 -2.71
C VAL A 309 1.91 18.00 -2.68
N GLY A 310 1.31 18.82 -1.79
CA GLY A 310 1.70 20.19 -1.57
C GLY A 310 3.11 20.36 -0.98
N GLN A 311 3.66 19.32 -0.36
CA GLN A 311 5.03 19.29 0.14
C GLN A 311 6.08 18.99 -0.97
N GLY A 312 5.62 18.70 -2.19
CA GLY A 312 6.48 18.29 -3.30
C GLY A 312 6.58 16.77 -3.47
N GLY A 313 7.30 16.32 -4.48
CA GLY A 313 7.52 14.89 -4.75
C GLY A 313 8.16 14.18 -3.56
N ILE A 314 9.20 14.78 -2.99
CA ILE A 314 9.82 14.38 -1.71
C ILE A 314 9.87 15.61 -0.81
N ALA A 315 9.29 15.54 0.39
CA ALA A 315 9.33 16.63 1.35
C ALA A 315 10.77 16.94 1.79
N ASP A 316 11.12 18.23 1.77
CA ASP A 316 12.44 18.71 2.19
C ASP A 316 12.51 18.94 3.71
N ARG A 317 12.88 17.90 4.44
CA ARG A 317 12.98 17.93 5.91
C ARG A 317 14.17 18.75 6.45
N THR A 318 15.01 19.26 5.56
CA THR A 318 16.07 20.21 5.98
C THR A 318 15.54 21.59 6.29
N ARG A 319 14.28 21.88 5.90
CA ARG A 319 13.60 23.17 6.03
C ARG A 319 12.44 23.18 7.02
N GLU A 320 12.17 22.06 7.67
CA GLU A 320 11.07 21.93 8.63
C GLU A 320 11.34 22.69 9.94
N ASN A 321 10.28 23.20 10.57
CA ASN A 321 10.31 23.88 11.85
C ASN A 321 9.46 23.09 12.86
N LEU A 322 9.92 21.90 13.25
CA LEU A 322 9.21 21.00 14.16
C LEU A 322 9.02 21.60 15.56
N ARG A 323 7.86 21.33 16.16
CA ARG A 323 7.45 21.80 17.50
C ARG A 323 7.04 20.59 18.38
N SER A 324 6.48 20.85 19.56
CA SER A 324 6.05 19.83 20.51
C SER A 324 4.96 18.89 19.98
N SER A 325 4.14 19.33 19.01
CA SER A 325 3.17 18.47 18.34
C SER A 325 3.79 17.38 17.46
N ASP A 326 5.06 17.57 17.08
CA ASP A 326 5.77 16.71 16.13
C ASP A 326 6.75 15.76 16.85
N GLU A 327 6.56 15.50 18.14
CA GLU A 327 7.48 14.66 18.95
C GLU A 327 7.63 13.25 18.39
N ILE A 328 6.55 12.68 17.88
CA ILE A 328 6.60 11.33 17.28
C ILE A 328 7.46 11.30 16.02
N GLY A 329 7.40 12.31 15.18
CA GLY A 329 8.27 12.45 14.02
C GLY A 329 9.75 12.54 14.40
N ARG A 330 10.07 13.08 15.58
CA ARG A 330 11.43 13.14 16.10
C ARG A 330 11.94 11.80 16.65
N ALA A 331 11.03 10.97 17.19
CA ALA A 331 11.39 9.67 17.76
C ALA A 331 11.72 8.63 16.69
N HIS A 332 11.27 8.83 15.44
CA HIS A 332 11.47 7.89 14.33
C HIS A 332 12.53 8.33 13.33
N VAL A 333 13.19 9.44 13.58
CA VAL A 333 14.26 10.02 12.82
C VAL A 333 15.54 10.07 13.65
#